data_f28c4c057831590ff72c9394c1710a6f
#
_entry.id   f28c4c057831590ff72c9394c1710a6f
#
_cell.length_a   1.000
_cell.length_b   1.000
_cell.length_c   1.000
_cell.angle_alpha   90.00
_cell.angle_beta   90.00
_cell.angle_gamma   90.00
#
_symmetry.space_group_name_H-M   'P 1'
#
loop_
_entity.id
_entity.type
_entity.pdbx_description
1 polymer ?
#
loop_
_entity_poly.entity_id
_entity_poly.type
_entity_poly.pdbx_seq_one_letter_code
_entity_poly.pdbx_strand_id
1 'polypeptide(L)'
;MNYRSDKYGNQVSQLGYGCMRFTRKGTSIDFEKAEKEVLLAIRKGVNYFDTAYIYPGSEETLGKILEKNSCRDQVYLATKLPQYIMRSMKSVEKTFQEELSRLRTDHIDYYLMHMFTDYAEWEKLQKLGIEDWIKAKKADGSIRQIGFSYHGNSDTFLKLLNAYDWDFCQIQYNYMDENSQAGRIGLKAAEEKGIPVVIMEPLRGGKLINLPSPALKELGSISPAELGLGWLYDQSGIMCVLSGMNSCKMVEENCRIASNYNVGSFTEQETVEKVRKILRRKEKVGCTGCRYCMPCPKGVDIPGLFNYYNLMYMEDVPKNATRFEFARGMAMQKNPGFATLCVGCGKCEKHCPQHLPIRQKLKEADKTLRPLPWKIGIDISRKIMVR
;
A
#
# COMPACT_ATOMS: atom_id res chain seq x y z
N MET A 1 -21.42 10.40 -1.58
CA MET A 1 -19.95 10.24 -1.67
C MET A 1 -19.30 11.54 -1.25
N ASN A 2 -18.32 11.48 -0.38
CA ASN A 2 -17.50 12.64 -0.04
C ASN A 2 -16.26 12.71 -0.95
N TYR A 3 -15.80 13.93 -1.25
CA TYR A 3 -14.68 14.17 -2.14
C TYR A 3 -13.59 14.96 -1.42
N ARG A 4 -12.34 14.80 -1.87
CA ARG A 4 -11.18 15.54 -1.39
C ARG A 4 -10.39 16.08 -2.58
N SER A 5 -9.78 17.24 -2.40
CA SER A 5 -8.98 17.84 -3.47
C SER A 5 -7.62 17.18 -3.59
N ASP A 6 -7.17 16.96 -4.83
CA ASP A 6 -5.78 16.66 -5.11
C ASP A 6 -4.92 17.96 -5.11
N LYS A 7 -3.63 17.83 -5.46
CA LYS A 7 -2.68 18.97 -5.52
C LYS A 7 -3.14 20.11 -6.47
N TYR A 8 -3.99 19.80 -7.45
CA TYR A 8 -4.48 20.77 -8.47
C TYR A 8 -5.95 21.17 -8.28
N GLY A 9 -6.58 20.75 -7.20
CA GLY A 9 -7.97 21.09 -6.89
C GLY A 9 -9.03 20.18 -7.52
N ASN A 10 -8.62 19.10 -8.21
CA ASN A 10 -9.57 18.14 -8.73
C ASN A 10 -10.27 17.39 -7.58
N GLN A 11 -11.57 17.16 -7.73
CA GLN A 11 -12.38 16.50 -6.70
C GLN A 11 -12.31 14.98 -6.86
N VAL A 12 -11.55 14.32 -5.99
CA VAL A 12 -11.36 12.87 -5.97
C VAL A 12 -12.25 12.26 -4.88
N SER A 13 -12.99 11.20 -5.23
CA SER A 13 -13.78 10.47 -4.23
C SER A 13 -12.87 9.89 -3.15
N GLN A 14 -13.22 10.11 -1.87
CA GLN A 14 -12.38 9.57 -0.78
C GLN A 14 -12.36 8.04 -0.71
N LEU A 15 -13.29 7.35 -1.40
CA LEU A 15 -13.23 5.91 -1.71
C LEU A 15 -12.74 5.73 -3.14
N GLY A 16 -11.65 5.00 -3.34
CA GLY A 16 -11.16 4.56 -4.64
C GLY A 16 -11.43 3.08 -4.89
N TYR A 17 -11.62 2.71 -6.15
CA TYR A 17 -11.82 1.33 -6.57
C TYR A 17 -10.48 0.66 -6.90
N GLY A 18 -10.03 -0.30 -6.08
CA GLY A 18 -8.83 -1.11 -6.31
C GLY A 18 -9.11 -2.29 -7.24
N CYS A 19 -8.69 -2.21 -8.50
CA CYS A 19 -9.00 -3.18 -9.54
C CYS A 19 -8.17 -4.49 -9.48
N MET A 20 -7.22 -4.61 -8.55
CA MET A 20 -6.44 -5.83 -8.35
C MET A 20 -7.29 -7.06 -7.99
N ARG A 21 -8.47 -6.85 -7.36
CA ARG A 21 -9.29 -7.93 -6.78
C ARG A 21 -10.56 -8.22 -7.56
N PHE A 22 -10.62 -7.90 -8.83
CA PHE A 22 -11.72 -8.36 -9.67
C PHE A 22 -11.93 -9.86 -9.54
N THR A 23 -13.20 -10.27 -9.42
CA THR A 23 -13.56 -11.70 -9.36
C THR A 23 -13.06 -12.42 -10.60
N ARG A 24 -12.55 -13.63 -10.41
CA ARG A 24 -12.06 -14.48 -11.50
C ARG A 24 -13.01 -15.66 -11.77
N LYS A 25 -13.13 -16.00 -13.04
CA LYS A 25 -13.76 -17.23 -13.53
C LYS A 25 -12.67 -18.04 -14.24
N GLY A 26 -12.15 -19.06 -13.55
CA GLY A 26 -10.93 -19.75 -13.98
C GLY A 26 -9.70 -18.81 -13.92
N THR A 27 -8.96 -18.70 -15.01
CA THR A 27 -7.75 -17.84 -15.12
C THR A 27 -8.06 -16.40 -15.49
N SER A 28 -9.25 -16.10 -16.02
CA SER A 28 -9.67 -14.79 -16.50
C SER A 28 -10.51 -14.04 -15.47
N ILE A 29 -10.59 -12.71 -15.59
CA ILE A 29 -11.53 -11.90 -14.80
C ILE A 29 -12.96 -12.18 -15.30
N ASP A 30 -13.91 -12.30 -14.38
CA ASP A 30 -15.35 -12.36 -14.70
C ASP A 30 -15.81 -10.97 -15.13
N PHE A 31 -15.82 -10.75 -16.45
CA PHE A 31 -16.09 -9.45 -17.06
C PHE A 31 -17.48 -8.92 -16.69
N GLU A 32 -18.51 -9.73 -16.75
CA GLU A 32 -19.89 -9.29 -16.48
C GLU A 32 -20.05 -8.84 -15.02
N LYS A 33 -19.42 -9.57 -14.12
CA LYS A 33 -19.42 -9.23 -12.70
C LYS A 33 -18.62 -7.95 -12.43
N ALA A 34 -17.42 -7.84 -12.98
CA ALA A 34 -16.59 -6.65 -12.87
C ALA A 34 -17.29 -5.40 -13.45
N GLU A 35 -17.94 -5.53 -14.60
CA GLU A 35 -18.71 -4.45 -15.22
C GLU A 35 -19.83 -3.94 -14.31
N LYS A 36 -20.64 -4.86 -13.76
CA LYS A 36 -21.72 -4.50 -12.81
C LYS A 36 -21.19 -3.74 -11.60
N GLU A 37 -20.10 -4.22 -11.03
CA GLU A 37 -19.45 -3.63 -9.84
C GLU A 37 -18.86 -2.25 -10.13
N VAL A 38 -18.11 -2.08 -11.23
CA VAL A 38 -17.53 -0.82 -11.66
C VAL A 38 -18.61 0.22 -11.95
N LEU A 39 -19.62 -0.14 -12.74
CA LEU A 39 -20.71 0.78 -13.06
C LEU A 39 -21.54 1.17 -11.83
N LEU A 40 -21.72 0.26 -10.88
CA LEU A 40 -22.37 0.59 -9.61
C LEU A 40 -21.52 1.60 -8.82
N ALA A 41 -20.20 1.40 -8.75
CA ALA A 41 -19.29 2.31 -8.06
C ALA A 41 -19.34 3.71 -8.68
N ILE A 42 -19.28 3.83 -10.01
CA ILE A 42 -19.41 5.11 -10.73
C ILE A 42 -20.75 5.79 -10.40
N ARG A 43 -21.87 5.07 -10.50
CA ARG A 43 -23.20 5.62 -10.15
C ARG A 43 -23.31 6.07 -8.69
N LYS A 44 -22.54 5.47 -7.78
CA LYS A 44 -22.47 5.86 -6.36
C LYS A 44 -21.47 6.99 -6.10
N GLY A 45 -20.81 7.52 -7.15
CA GLY A 45 -19.92 8.67 -7.09
C GLY A 45 -18.44 8.33 -6.86
N VAL A 46 -18.03 7.05 -6.98
CA VAL A 46 -16.60 6.70 -7.02
C VAL A 46 -16.04 7.13 -8.36
N ASN A 47 -15.00 7.97 -8.32
CA ASN A 47 -14.35 8.46 -9.54
C ASN A 47 -12.84 8.16 -9.62
N TYR A 48 -12.23 7.45 -8.65
CA TYR A 48 -10.83 7.06 -8.67
C TYR A 48 -10.70 5.54 -8.81
N PHE A 49 -10.09 5.07 -9.91
CA PHE A 49 -9.92 3.65 -10.25
C PHE A 49 -8.44 3.33 -10.37
N ASP A 50 -7.97 2.43 -9.48
CA ASP A 50 -6.56 2.06 -9.35
C ASP A 50 -6.29 0.67 -9.92
N THR A 51 -5.41 0.59 -10.92
CA THR A 51 -4.89 -0.65 -11.48
C THR A 51 -3.35 -0.64 -11.54
N ALA A 52 -2.74 -1.59 -12.23
CA ALA A 52 -1.30 -1.62 -12.50
C ALA A 52 -1.00 -2.58 -13.66
N TYR A 53 0.07 -2.30 -14.40
CA TYR A 53 0.59 -3.14 -15.48
C TYR A 53 0.69 -4.63 -15.11
N ILE A 54 1.10 -4.92 -13.87
CA ILE A 54 1.33 -6.28 -13.38
C ILE A 54 0.08 -6.99 -12.84
N TYR A 55 -1.09 -6.35 -12.83
CA TYR A 55 -2.32 -7.00 -12.39
C TYR A 55 -2.95 -7.74 -13.58
N PRO A 56 -2.87 -9.08 -13.64
CA PRO A 56 -3.20 -9.82 -14.85
C PRO A 56 -4.64 -9.58 -15.32
N GLY A 57 -4.81 -9.01 -16.52
CA GLY A 57 -6.09 -8.72 -17.15
C GLY A 57 -6.86 -7.52 -16.58
N SER A 58 -6.31 -6.83 -15.57
CA SER A 58 -7.04 -5.75 -14.87
C SER A 58 -7.18 -4.51 -15.74
N GLU A 59 -6.11 -4.06 -16.39
CA GLU A 59 -6.13 -2.90 -17.28
C GLU A 59 -7.05 -3.13 -18.47
N GLU A 60 -6.95 -4.31 -19.12
CA GLU A 60 -7.78 -4.66 -20.29
C GLU A 60 -9.27 -4.73 -19.92
N THR A 61 -9.57 -5.29 -18.73
CA THR A 61 -10.95 -5.39 -18.24
C THR A 61 -11.52 -4.01 -17.95
N LEU A 62 -10.78 -3.17 -17.20
CA LEU A 62 -11.22 -1.82 -16.86
C LEU A 62 -11.39 -0.96 -18.12
N GLY A 63 -10.40 -0.95 -19.02
CA GLY A 63 -10.46 -0.19 -20.27
C GLY A 63 -11.66 -0.59 -21.14
N LYS A 64 -11.92 -1.90 -21.29
CA LYS A 64 -13.08 -2.41 -22.01
C LYS A 64 -14.42 -2.01 -21.38
N ILE A 65 -14.51 -2.00 -20.03
CA ILE A 65 -15.72 -1.57 -19.32
C ILE A 65 -15.98 -0.09 -19.59
N LEU A 66 -14.97 0.77 -19.45
CA LEU A 66 -15.10 2.21 -19.60
C LEU A 66 -15.45 2.60 -21.03
N GLU A 67 -14.80 1.99 -22.04
CA GLU A 67 -15.10 2.21 -23.45
C GLU A 67 -16.52 1.77 -23.82
N LYS A 68 -16.88 0.52 -23.47
CA LYS A 68 -18.19 -0.07 -23.78
C LYS A 68 -19.36 0.76 -23.25
N ASN A 69 -19.16 1.40 -22.10
CA ASN A 69 -20.20 2.17 -21.41
C ASN A 69 -20.01 3.68 -21.53
N SER A 70 -19.07 4.17 -22.36
CA SER A 70 -18.79 5.59 -22.60
C SER A 70 -18.65 6.41 -21.31
N CYS A 71 -17.91 5.87 -20.33
CA CYS A 71 -17.76 6.50 -19.00
C CYS A 71 -16.30 6.84 -18.64
N ARG A 72 -15.37 6.85 -19.64
CA ARG A 72 -13.96 7.22 -19.38
C ARG A 72 -13.82 8.60 -18.73
N ASP A 73 -14.56 9.58 -19.18
CA ASP A 73 -14.50 10.97 -18.71
C ASP A 73 -15.17 11.18 -17.34
N GLN A 74 -15.83 10.16 -16.81
CA GLN A 74 -16.45 10.21 -15.48
C GLN A 74 -15.49 9.77 -14.37
N VAL A 75 -14.29 9.29 -14.72
CA VAL A 75 -13.36 8.68 -13.79
C VAL A 75 -11.93 9.17 -13.97
N TYR A 76 -11.18 9.16 -12.89
CA TYR A 76 -9.73 9.27 -12.87
C TYR A 76 -9.12 7.87 -12.88
N LEU A 77 -8.27 7.59 -13.88
CA LEU A 77 -7.52 6.35 -14.00
C LEU A 77 -6.14 6.46 -13.35
N ALA A 78 -5.84 5.52 -12.46
CA ALA A 78 -4.51 5.34 -11.91
C ALA A 78 -3.94 3.99 -12.38
N THR A 79 -2.74 4.01 -13.00
CA THR A 79 -1.95 2.80 -13.27
C THR A 79 -0.48 3.01 -12.96
N LYS A 80 0.34 1.94 -13.06
CA LYS A 80 1.65 1.93 -12.43
C LYS A 80 2.70 1.25 -13.29
N LEU A 81 3.79 2.00 -13.59
CA LEU A 81 4.99 1.49 -14.24
C LEU A 81 5.71 0.48 -13.32
N PRO A 82 5.92 -0.77 -13.73
CA PRO A 82 6.70 -1.75 -12.95
C PRO A 82 8.20 -1.43 -13.03
N GLN A 83 8.62 -0.36 -12.36
CA GLN A 83 9.93 0.27 -12.45
C GLN A 83 11.11 -0.71 -12.20
N TYR A 84 10.91 -1.70 -11.34
CA TYR A 84 11.94 -2.69 -10.98
C TYR A 84 12.36 -3.60 -12.14
N ILE A 85 11.56 -3.73 -13.21
CA ILE A 85 11.93 -4.47 -14.43
C ILE A 85 12.40 -3.58 -15.56
N MET A 86 12.32 -2.26 -15.43
CA MET A 86 12.78 -1.32 -16.46
C MET A 86 14.31 -1.32 -16.59
N ARG A 87 14.81 -1.38 -17.82
CA ARG A 87 16.25 -1.42 -18.12
C ARG A 87 16.72 -0.29 -19.05
N SER A 88 15.78 0.40 -19.70
CA SER A 88 16.04 1.51 -20.63
C SER A 88 14.81 2.38 -20.77
N MET A 89 14.95 3.61 -21.24
CA MET A 89 13.81 4.49 -21.55
C MET A 89 12.93 3.90 -22.66
N LYS A 90 13.51 3.16 -23.61
CA LYS A 90 12.72 2.43 -24.63
C LYS A 90 11.76 1.42 -23.97
N SER A 91 12.18 0.73 -22.91
CA SER A 91 11.29 -0.20 -22.20
C SER A 91 10.21 0.54 -21.39
N VAL A 92 10.53 1.70 -20.80
CA VAL A 92 9.56 2.56 -20.11
C VAL A 92 8.48 3.02 -21.09
N GLU A 93 8.88 3.60 -22.22
CA GLU A 93 7.93 4.08 -23.25
C GLU A 93 7.05 2.94 -23.79
N LYS A 94 7.66 1.80 -24.11
CA LYS A 94 6.90 0.63 -24.59
C LYS A 94 5.85 0.20 -23.58
N THR A 95 6.21 0.10 -22.28
CA THR A 95 5.28 -0.29 -21.22
C THR A 95 4.14 0.73 -21.10
N PHE A 96 4.45 2.02 -21.11
CA PHE A 96 3.45 3.08 -21.04
C PHE A 96 2.45 3.03 -22.21
N GLN A 97 2.94 2.80 -23.44
CA GLN A 97 2.07 2.64 -24.60
C GLN A 97 1.19 1.39 -24.51
N GLU A 98 1.71 0.29 -23.94
CA GLU A 98 0.91 -0.90 -23.68
C GLU A 98 -0.19 -0.62 -22.64
N GLU A 99 0.09 0.14 -21.58
CA GLU A 99 -0.90 0.54 -20.55
C GLU A 99 -2.01 1.38 -21.16
N LEU A 100 -1.69 2.40 -21.97
CA LEU A 100 -2.67 3.20 -22.71
C LEU A 100 -3.55 2.33 -23.60
N SER A 101 -2.93 1.41 -24.35
CA SER A 101 -3.65 0.48 -25.25
C SER A 101 -4.60 -0.44 -24.48
N ARG A 102 -4.16 -1.04 -23.36
CA ARG A 102 -4.97 -1.91 -22.50
C ARG A 102 -6.14 -1.16 -21.87
N LEU A 103 -5.88 0.05 -21.37
CA LEU A 103 -6.87 0.93 -20.76
C LEU A 103 -7.76 1.64 -21.76
N ARG A 104 -7.45 1.54 -23.09
CA ARG A 104 -8.21 2.15 -24.19
C ARG A 104 -8.42 3.64 -24.02
N THR A 105 -7.34 4.33 -23.70
CA THR A 105 -7.33 5.78 -23.41
C THR A 105 -6.08 6.42 -23.98
N ASP A 106 -6.12 7.71 -24.22
CA ASP A 106 -5.00 8.53 -24.68
C ASP A 106 -4.18 9.14 -23.54
N HIS A 107 -4.69 9.09 -22.29
CA HIS A 107 -4.02 9.64 -21.12
C HIS A 107 -4.29 8.87 -19.84
N ILE A 108 -3.38 9.03 -18.87
CA ILE A 108 -3.50 8.53 -17.49
C ILE A 108 -3.59 9.74 -16.55
N ASP A 109 -4.61 9.73 -15.68
CA ASP A 109 -4.80 10.81 -14.72
C ASP A 109 -3.78 10.77 -13.57
N TYR A 110 -3.50 9.58 -13.04
CA TYR A 110 -2.58 9.36 -11.91
C TYR A 110 -1.59 8.24 -12.27
N TYR A 111 -0.39 8.59 -12.69
CA TYR A 111 0.63 7.61 -13.05
C TYR A 111 1.63 7.39 -11.92
N LEU A 112 1.92 6.14 -11.56
CA LEU A 112 2.79 5.82 -10.42
C LEU A 112 4.03 5.04 -10.83
N MET A 113 5.17 5.39 -10.24
CA MET A 113 6.31 4.48 -10.16
C MET A 113 5.96 3.35 -9.16
N HIS A 114 5.87 2.11 -9.63
CA HIS A 114 5.29 1.00 -8.87
C HIS A 114 6.27 0.40 -7.86
N MET A 115 5.80 0.20 -6.62
CA MET A 115 6.47 -0.61 -5.60
C MET A 115 7.90 -0.15 -5.26
N PHE A 116 8.13 1.13 -5.05
CA PHE A 116 9.40 1.52 -4.45
C PHE A 116 9.54 0.93 -3.05
N THR A 117 10.72 0.41 -2.76
CA THR A 117 11.12 -0.11 -1.45
C THR A 117 12.34 0.62 -0.90
N ASP A 118 13.13 1.24 -1.79
CA ASP A 118 14.38 1.94 -1.47
C ASP A 118 14.56 3.15 -2.41
N TYR A 119 15.26 4.17 -1.92
CA TYR A 119 15.61 5.36 -2.69
C TYR A 119 16.51 5.03 -3.90
N ALA A 120 17.36 4.01 -3.77
CA ALA A 120 18.25 3.58 -4.85
C ALA A 120 17.51 3.15 -6.14
N GLU A 121 16.24 2.78 -6.04
CA GLU A 121 15.41 2.45 -7.21
C GLU A 121 15.06 3.72 -8.01
N TRP A 122 14.82 4.84 -7.32
CA TRP A 122 14.64 6.14 -7.98
C TRP A 122 15.94 6.63 -8.62
N GLU A 123 17.07 6.57 -7.91
CA GLU A 123 18.40 6.94 -8.48
C GLU A 123 18.69 6.15 -9.78
N LYS A 124 18.29 4.89 -9.83
CA LYS A 124 18.42 4.08 -11.05
C LYS A 124 17.57 4.63 -12.20
N LEU A 125 16.33 5.01 -11.95
CA LEU A 125 15.46 5.60 -12.96
C LEU A 125 15.99 6.97 -13.41
N GLN A 126 16.50 7.81 -12.50
CA GLN A 126 17.11 9.08 -12.83
C GLN A 126 18.27 8.90 -13.82
N LYS A 127 19.16 7.92 -13.58
CA LYS A 127 20.27 7.58 -14.47
C LYS A 127 19.81 7.12 -15.87
N LEU A 128 18.59 6.60 -16.00
CA LEU A 128 17.98 6.26 -17.29
C LEU A 128 17.39 7.48 -18.01
N GLY A 129 17.17 8.61 -17.33
CA GLY A 129 16.53 9.81 -17.89
C GLY A 129 15.02 9.87 -17.66
N ILE A 130 14.51 9.26 -16.58
CA ILE A 130 13.06 9.20 -16.29
C ILE A 130 12.43 10.58 -16.08
N GLU A 131 13.17 11.54 -15.51
CA GLU A 131 12.64 12.88 -15.21
C GLU A 131 12.29 13.65 -16.49
N ASP A 132 13.16 13.61 -17.50
CA ASP A 132 12.88 14.24 -18.79
C ASP A 132 11.69 13.57 -19.49
N TRP A 133 11.58 12.25 -19.38
CA TRP A 133 10.44 11.50 -19.89
C TRP A 133 9.12 11.90 -19.21
N ILE A 134 9.11 11.98 -17.88
CA ILE A 134 7.93 12.44 -17.11
C ILE A 134 7.54 13.85 -17.56
N LYS A 135 8.52 14.76 -17.67
CA LYS A 135 8.30 16.13 -18.09
C LYS A 135 7.66 16.18 -19.49
N ALA A 136 8.15 15.38 -20.43
CA ALA A 136 7.59 15.29 -21.78
C ALA A 136 6.14 14.76 -21.77
N LYS A 137 5.86 13.69 -20.99
CA LYS A 137 4.52 13.10 -20.86
C LYS A 137 3.51 14.00 -20.15
N LYS A 138 3.97 14.82 -19.20
CA LYS A 138 3.11 15.87 -18.60
C LYS A 138 2.85 17.01 -19.59
N ALA A 139 3.83 17.38 -20.39
CA ALA A 139 3.70 18.46 -21.37
C ALA A 139 2.77 18.10 -22.54
N ASP A 140 2.80 16.84 -23.02
CA ASP A 140 1.89 16.36 -24.08
C ASP A 140 0.51 15.95 -23.55
N GLY A 141 0.32 15.96 -22.23
CA GLY A 141 -0.94 15.65 -21.55
C GLY A 141 -1.25 14.16 -21.43
N SER A 142 -0.38 13.26 -21.85
CA SER A 142 -0.59 11.81 -21.71
C SER A 142 -0.44 11.31 -20.26
N ILE A 143 0.23 12.07 -19.39
CA ILE A 143 0.22 11.90 -17.93
C ILE A 143 -0.23 13.20 -17.30
N ARG A 144 -1.31 13.17 -16.49
CA ARG A 144 -1.80 14.34 -15.77
C ARG A 144 -1.03 14.59 -14.49
N GLN A 145 -0.85 13.54 -13.68
CA GLN A 145 -0.17 13.59 -12.39
C GLN A 145 0.77 12.41 -12.23
N ILE A 146 1.91 12.67 -11.60
CA ILE A 146 2.97 11.67 -11.35
C ILE A 146 3.13 11.42 -9.86
N GLY A 147 3.17 10.16 -9.47
CA GLY A 147 3.38 9.74 -8.10
C GLY A 147 4.17 8.44 -7.99
N PHE A 148 4.17 7.88 -6.80
CA PHE A 148 4.80 6.58 -6.56
C PHE A 148 4.02 5.76 -5.53
N SER A 149 4.09 4.44 -5.61
CA SER A 149 3.65 3.54 -4.55
C SER A 149 4.85 2.99 -3.77
N TYR A 150 4.68 2.85 -2.45
CA TYR A 150 5.79 2.60 -1.55
C TYR A 150 5.54 1.46 -0.56
N HIS A 151 6.57 0.60 -0.37
CA HIS A 151 6.54 -0.54 0.55
C HIS A 151 7.80 -0.67 1.44
N GLY A 152 8.70 0.29 1.42
CA GLY A 152 9.92 0.30 2.24
C GLY A 152 9.72 0.86 3.66
N ASN A 153 10.80 1.24 4.33
CA ASN A 153 10.75 1.85 5.65
C ASN A 153 10.58 3.38 5.60
N SER A 154 10.24 4.01 6.73
CA SER A 154 9.99 5.45 6.80
C SER A 154 11.20 6.32 6.45
N ASP A 155 12.43 5.87 6.74
CA ASP A 155 13.63 6.69 6.47
C ASP A 155 13.91 6.82 4.97
N THR A 156 13.76 5.72 4.22
CA THR A 156 13.89 5.75 2.76
C THR A 156 12.67 6.38 2.08
N PHE A 157 11.48 6.29 2.69
CA PHE A 157 10.30 7.02 2.24
C PHE A 157 10.54 8.54 2.25
N LEU A 158 11.05 9.08 3.36
CA LEU A 158 11.33 10.51 3.48
C LEU A 158 12.35 11.00 2.44
N LYS A 159 13.35 10.18 2.14
CA LYS A 159 14.32 10.49 1.07
C LYS A 159 13.62 10.55 -0.29
N LEU A 160 12.81 9.55 -0.61
CA LEU A 160 12.08 9.48 -1.87
C LEU A 160 11.07 10.62 -2.02
N LEU A 161 10.33 10.94 -0.94
CA LEU A 161 9.37 12.04 -0.91
C LEU A 161 10.01 13.40 -1.21
N ASN A 162 11.29 13.57 -0.85
CA ASN A 162 12.06 14.80 -1.10
C ASN A 162 12.87 14.78 -2.41
N ALA A 163 12.87 13.67 -3.14
CA ALA A 163 13.73 13.49 -4.30
C ALA A 163 13.19 14.09 -5.60
N TYR A 164 11.90 14.33 -5.66
CA TYR A 164 11.22 14.84 -6.85
C TYR A 164 9.98 15.66 -6.45
N ASP A 165 9.47 16.50 -7.34
CA ASP A 165 8.21 17.24 -7.12
C ASP A 165 7.01 16.32 -7.45
N TRP A 166 6.75 15.36 -6.55
CA TRP A 166 5.65 14.44 -6.68
C TRP A 166 4.29 15.13 -6.56
N ASP A 167 3.35 14.74 -7.40
CA ASP A 167 1.98 15.26 -7.34
C ASP A 167 1.16 14.53 -6.27
N PHE A 168 1.47 13.27 -5.99
CA PHE A 168 0.83 12.44 -4.95
C PHE A 168 1.71 11.25 -4.59
N CYS A 169 1.35 10.51 -3.53
CA CYS A 169 1.97 9.22 -3.23
C CYS A 169 0.94 8.19 -2.75
N GLN A 170 1.30 6.90 -2.86
CA GLN A 170 0.47 5.79 -2.42
C GLN A 170 1.21 4.95 -1.38
N ILE A 171 0.63 4.79 -0.19
CA ILE A 171 1.23 4.05 0.92
C ILE A 171 0.26 3.03 1.51
N GLN A 172 0.80 1.99 2.13
CA GLN A 172 0.03 1.10 2.99
C GLN A 172 -0.21 1.79 4.33
N TYR A 173 -1.48 1.89 4.75
CA TYR A 173 -1.82 2.45 6.05
C TYR A 173 -3.17 1.94 6.56
N ASN A 174 -3.25 1.60 7.84
CA ASN A 174 -4.46 1.18 8.54
C ASN A 174 -4.24 1.26 10.05
N TYR A 175 -5.29 1.13 10.83
CA TYR A 175 -5.21 1.30 12.29
C TYR A 175 -4.29 0.31 13.01
N MET A 176 -3.92 -0.83 12.40
CA MET A 176 -2.96 -1.78 12.97
C MET A 176 -1.50 -1.47 12.61
N ASP A 177 -1.27 -0.88 11.42
CA ASP A 177 0.05 -0.73 10.81
C ASP A 177 0.58 0.71 10.83
N GLU A 178 0.10 1.55 11.73
CA GLU A 178 0.46 2.97 11.82
C GLU A 178 1.98 3.25 11.89
N ASN A 179 2.76 2.29 12.38
CA ASN A 179 4.21 2.41 12.53
C ASN A 179 4.99 1.51 11.56
N SER A 180 4.32 0.99 10.54
CA SER A 180 4.91 0.09 9.54
C SER A 180 5.13 0.82 8.22
N GLN A 181 6.17 0.45 7.48
CA GLN A 181 6.53 1.03 6.18
C GLN A 181 6.70 2.55 6.25
N ALA A 182 6.05 3.35 5.39
CA ALA A 182 6.00 4.80 5.50
C ALA A 182 5.35 5.24 6.83
N GLY A 183 4.25 4.58 7.18
CA GLY A 183 3.55 4.74 8.45
C GLY A 183 3.07 6.16 8.72
N ARG A 184 2.80 6.45 10.00
CA ARG A 184 2.37 7.78 10.47
C ARG A 184 3.42 8.85 10.16
N ILE A 185 4.71 8.50 10.24
CA ILE A 185 5.81 9.44 9.92
C ILE A 185 5.73 9.87 8.45
N GLY A 186 5.55 8.92 7.55
CA GLY A 186 5.44 9.20 6.12
C GLY A 186 4.17 9.96 5.76
N LEU A 187 3.02 9.57 6.33
CA LEU A 187 1.76 10.27 6.12
C LEU A 187 1.86 11.74 6.53
N LYS A 188 2.37 12.01 7.73
CA LYS A 188 2.54 13.37 8.24
C LYS A 188 3.50 14.19 7.38
N ALA A 189 4.63 13.61 6.97
CA ALA A 189 5.60 14.30 6.11
C ALA A 189 5.04 14.64 4.72
N ALA A 190 4.20 13.76 4.14
CA ALA A 190 3.51 14.03 2.89
C ALA A 190 2.49 15.17 3.05
N GLU A 191 1.70 15.15 4.13
CA GLU A 191 0.74 16.20 4.46
C GLU A 191 1.41 17.57 4.65
N GLU A 192 2.51 17.64 5.42
CA GLU A 192 3.29 18.86 5.63
C GLU A 192 3.86 19.45 4.33
N LYS A 193 4.10 18.61 3.32
CA LYS A 193 4.54 19.02 1.98
C LYS A 193 3.38 19.33 1.02
N GLY A 194 2.14 19.16 1.45
CA GLY A 194 0.97 19.30 0.57
C GLY A 194 0.90 18.23 -0.53
N ILE A 195 1.51 17.05 -0.31
CA ILE A 195 1.45 15.91 -1.23
C ILE A 195 0.30 14.98 -0.81
N PRO A 196 -0.79 14.91 -1.60
CA PRO A 196 -1.94 14.07 -1.29
C PRO A 196 -1.56 12.58 -1.21
N VAL A 197 -2.15 11.86 -0.25
CA VAL A 197 -1.85 10.45 -0.02
C VAL A 197 -3.02 9.57 -0.42
N VAL A 198 -2.74 8.55 -1.23
CA VAL A 198 -3.64 7.45 -1.54
C VAL A 198 -3.29 6.26 -0.64
N ILE A 199 -4.30 5.67 0.00
CA ILE A 199 -4.09 4.53 0.89
C ILE A 199 -4.38 3.22 0.19
N MET A 200 -3.40 2.32 0.19
CA MET A 200 -3.57 0.91 -0.18
C MET A 200 -3.61 0.01 1.06
N GLU A 201 -4.22 -1.16 0.94
CA GLU A 201 -4.40 -2.15 2.02
C GLU A 201 -5.07 -1.58 3.29
N PRO A 202 -6.15 -0.79 3.17
CA PRO A 202 -6.81 -0.14 4.31
C PRO A 202 -7.33 -1.14 5.34
N LEU A 203 -7.67 -2.35 4.88
CA LEU A 203 -8.21 -3.44 5.69
C LEU A 203 -7.28 -4.67 5.67
N ARG A 204 -5.96 -4.47 5.46
CA ARG A 204 -4.95 -5.54 5.40
C ARG A 204 -5.35 -6.70 4.48
N GLY A 205 -5.77 -6.38 3.25
CA GLY A 205 -6.22 -7.38 2.31
C GLY A 205 -7.49 -8.12 2.71
N GLY A 206 -8.32 -7.53 3.60
CA GLY A 206 -9.54 -8.09 4.15
C GLY A 206 -9.38 -8.77 5.52
N LYS A 207 -8.17 -8.82 6.08
CA LYS A 207 -7.93 -9.44 7.40
C LYS A 207 -8.62 -8.69 8.54
N LEU A 208 -8.72 -7.36 8.44
CA LEU A 208 -9.41 -6.54 9.41
C LEU A 208 -10.96 -6.59 9.31
N ILE A 209 -11.49 -7.36 8.36
CA ILE A 209 -12.92 -7.69 8.28
C ILE A 209 -13.23 -8.94 9.11
N ASN A 210 -12.33 -9.92 9.11
CA ASN A 210 -12.48 -11.19 9.81
C ASN A 210 -11.90 -11.14 11.21
N LEU A 211 -12.47 -10.28 12.05
CA LEU A 211 -12.03 -10.10 13.43
C LEU A 211 -12.43 -11.30 14.32
N PRO A 212 -11.62 -11.66 15.33
CA PRO A 212 -11.99 -12.71 16.28
C PRO A 212 -13.17 -12.26 17.15
N SER A 213 -13.96 -13.24 17.64
CA SER A 213 -15.17 -12.97 18.42
C SER A 213 -15.02 -11.96 19.57
N PRO A 214 -13.91 -11.93 20.35
CA PRO A 214 -13.73 -10.90 21.37
C PRO A 214 -13.66 -9.49 20.79
N ALA A 215 -13.02 -9.31 19.61
CA ALA A 215 -12.92 -8.00 18.96
C ALA A 215 -14.26 -7.59 18.32
N LEU A 216 -15.01 -8.54 17.74
CA LEU A 216 -16.35 -8.27 17.21
C LEU A 216 -17.32 -7.76 18.26
N LYS A 217 -17.22 -8.21 19.49
CA LYS A 217 -18.05 -7.74 20.61
C LYS A 217 -17.83 -6.28 20.98
N GLU A 218 -16.63 -5.75 20.73
CA GLU A 218 -16.31 -4.35 21.00
C GLU A 218 -16.88 -3.38 19.95
N LEU A 219 -17.32 -3.88 18.80
CA LEU A 219 -17.77 -3.02 17.67
C LEU A 219 -19.15 -2.39 17.92
N GLY A 220 -19.96 -2.96 18.81
CA GLY A 220 -21.33 -2.48 18.98
C GLY A 220 -22.15 -2.61 17.69
N SER A 221 -22.58 -1.49 17.13
CA SER A 221 -23.41 -1.45 15.91
C SER A 221 -22.65 -1.24 14.61
N ILE A 222 -21.35 -0.89 14.67
CA ILE A 222 -20.56 -0.64 13.46
C ILE A 222 -19.95 -1.93 12.89
N SER A 223 -19.78 -1.98 11.56
CA SER A 223 -19.10 -3.11 10.93
C SER A 223 -17.56 -2.99 11.04
N PRO A 224 -16.83 -4.12 10.94
CA PRO A 224 -15.35 -4.05 10.86
C PRO A 224 -14.85 -3.17 9.72
N ALA A 225 -15.54 -3.14 8.58
CA ALA A 225 -15.22 -2.26 7.46
C ALA A 225 -15.40 -0.79 7.84
N GLU A 226 -16.50 -0.48 8.55
CA GLU A 226 -16.80 0.87 9.02
C GLU A 226 -15.77 1.37 10.03
N LEU A 227 -15.33 0.53 10.97
CA LEU A 227 -14.25 0.86 11.89
C LEU A 227 -12.96 1.22 11.15
N GLY A 228 -12.54 0.39 10.19
CA GLY A 228 -11.28 0.59 9.47
C GLY A 228 -11.30 1.74 8.48
N LEU A 229 -12.35 1.85 7.68
CA LEU A 229 -12.48 2.91 6.69
C LEU A 229 -12.80 4.26 7.33
N GLY A 230 -13.70 4.30 8.33
CA GLY A 230 -14.04 5.52 9.07
C GLY A 230 -12.80 6.12 9.74
N TRP A 231 -11.97 5.28 10.38
CA TRP A 231 -10.70 5.71 10.98
C TRP A 231 -9.74 6.33 9.96
N LEU A 232 -9.69 5.82 8.74
CA LEU A 232 -8.87 6.39 7.66
C LEU A 232 -9.45 7.71 7.13
N TYR A 233 -10.77 7.79 6.97
CA TYR A 233 -11.43 9.01 6.49
C TYR A 233 -11.32 10.18 7.49
N ASP A 234 -10.98 9.90 8.73
CA ASP A 234 -10.71 10.92 9.75
C ASP A 234 -9.33 11.59 9.61
N GLN A 235 -8.42 11.04 8.81
CA GLN A 235 -7.07 11.59 8.60
C GLN A 235 -7.07 12.66 7.50
N SER A 236 -6.59 13.87 7.81
CA SER A 236 -6.58 15.02 6.90
C SER A 236 -5.66 14.86 5.69
N GLY A 237 -4.49 14.23 5.87
CA GLY A 237 -3.50 14.01 4.79
C GLY A 237 -3.89 12.95 3.76
N ILE A 238 -4.99 12.20 3.99
CA ILE A 238 -5.44 11.14 3.08
C ILE A 238 -6.40 11.72 2.04
N MET A 239 -6.06 11.63 0.77
CA MET A 239 -6.92 12.00 -0.35
C MET A 239 -7.93 10.89 -0.69
N CYS A 240 -7.44 9.65 -0.84
CA CYS A 240 -8.26 8.54 -1.31
C CYS A 240 -7.86 7.22 -0.62
N VAL A 241 -8.86 6.39 -0.30
CA VAL A 241 -8.66 5.07 0.31
C VAL A 241 -9.12 3.98 -0.67
N LEU A 242 -8.19 3.15 -1.12
CA LEU A 242 -8.46 2.10 -2.10
C LEU A 242 -9.12 0.87 -1.47
N SER A 243 -10.24 0.46 -2.00
CA SER A 243 -10.87 -0.81 -1.62
C SER A 243 -11.03 -1.75 -2.82
N GLY A 244 -10.60 -3.01 -2.65
CA GLY A 244 -10.78 -4.08 -3.63
C GLY A 244 -12.16 -4.72 -3.48
N MET A 245 -13.18 -4.05 -3.96
CA MET A 245 -14.58 -4.49 -3.89
C MET A 245 -14.88 -5.50 -5.01
N ASN A 246 -15.28 -6.70 -4.64
CA ASN A 246 -15.58 -7.79 -5.58
C ASN A 246 -17.02 -8.33 -5.45
N SER A 247 -17.94 -7.50 -4.96
CA SER A 247 -19.37 -7.70 -4.98
C SER A 247 -20.11 -6.37 -4.91
N CYS A 248 -21.30 -6.29 -5.50
CA CYS A 248 -22.16 -5.10 -5.41
C CYS A 248 -22.46 -4.70 -3.95
N LYS A 249 -22.65 -5.69 -3.06
CA LYS A 249 -22.86 -5.44 -1.62
C LYS A 249 -21.67 -4.69 -1.00
N MET A 250 -20.44 -5.08 -1.32
CA MET A 250 -19.24 -4.38 -0.83
C MET A 250 -19.15 -2.96 -1.39
N VAL A 251 -19.51 -2.76 -2.67
CA VAL A 251 -19.56 -1.42 -3.27
C VAL A 251 -20.57 -0.55 -2.52
N GLU A 252 -21.78 -1.04 -2.30
CA GLU A 252 -22.85 -0.30 -1.58
C GLU A 252 -22.44 0.04 -0.15
N GLU A 253 -21.90 -0.92 0.60
CA GLU A 253 -21.46 -0.72 1.98
C GLU A 253 -20.33 0.29 2.07
N ASN A 254 -19.26 0.15 1.27
CA ASN A 254 -18.12 1.04 1.31
C ASN A 254 -18.47 2.46 0.83
N CYS A 255 -19.36 2.59 -0.17
CA CYS A 255 -19.86 3.90 -0.59
C CYS A 255 -20.71 4.57 0.51
N ARG A 256 -21.55 3.81 1.24
CA ARG A 256 -22.27 4.32 2.40
C ARG A 256 -21.31 4.84 3.48
N ILE A 257 -20.31 4.04 3.82
CA ILE A 257 -19.30 4.44 4.81
C ILE A 257 -18.58 5.71 4.33
N ALA A 258 -18.11 5.74 3.08
CA ALA A 258 -17.44 6.91 2.52
C ALA A 258 -18.32 8.17 2.43
N SER A 259 -19.63 8.03 2.47
CA SER A 259 -20.57 9.19 2.50
C SER A 259 -20.81 9.70 3.93
N ASN A 260 -20.60 8.86 4.94
CA ASN A 260 -20.94 9.19 6.33
C ASN A 260 -19.77 9.79 7.11
N TYR A 261 -18.52 9.57 6.68
CA TYR A 261 -17.32 9.98 7.42
C TYR A 261 -16.51 11.05 6.67
N ASN A 262 -16.00 12.01 7.42
CA ASN A 262 -15.08 13.06 7.01
C ASN A 262 -14.04 13.29 8.10
N VAL A 263 -13.07 14.16 7.87
CA VAL A 263 -12.10 14.59 8.88
C VAL A 263 -12.84 15.16 10.10
N GLY A 264 -12.50 14.66 11.28
CA GLY A 264 -13.09 15.05 12.56
C GLY A 264 -14.46 14.42 12.87
N SER A 265 -14.97 13.50 12.01
CA SER A 265 -16.30 12.90 12.23
C SER A 265 -16.26 11.49 12.85
N PHE A 266 -15.08 10.89 12.95
CA PHE A 266 -14.94 9.52 13.47
C PHE A 266 -14.83 9.53 15.00
N THR A 267 -15.85 9.00 15.67
CA THR A 267 -15.98 9.00 17.16
C THR A 267 -15.49 7.71 17.82
N GLU A 268 -15.19 6.66 17.03
CA GLU A 268 -14.93 5.31 17.52
C GLU A 268 -13.46 5.03 17.86
N GLN A 269 -12.69 6.06 18.25
CA GLN A 269 -11.26 5.92 18.59
C GLN A 269 -11.05 4.93 19.75
N GLU A 270 -11.90 4.94 20.78
CA GLU A 270 -11.81 4.00 21.89
C GLU A 270 -12.05 2.56 21.45
N THR A 271 -13.00 2.35 20.54
CA THR A 271 -13.28 1.04 19.92
C THR A 271 -12.06 0.52 19.14
N VAL A 272 -11.42 1.39 18.36
CA VAL A 272 -10.16 1.06 17.67
C VAL A 272 -9.10 0.59 18.66
N GLU A 273 -8.90 1.29 19.77
CA GLU A 273 -7.90 0.91 20.78
C GLU A 273 -8.23 -0.42 21.46
N LYS A 274 -9.50 -0.68 21.76
CA LYS A 274 -9.95 -1.98 22.33
C LYS A 274 -9.68 -3.12 21.36
N VAL A 275 -10.10 -2.97 20.09
CA VAL A 275 -9.87 -3.96 19.04
C VAL A 275 -8.37 -4.18 18.83
N ARG A 276 -7.59 -3.11 18.70
CA ARG A 276 -6.13 -3.15 18.58
C ARG A 276 -5.47 -3.92 19.72
N LYS A 277 -5.87 -3.63 20.98
CA LYS A 277 -5.38 -4.32 22.17
C LYS A 277 -5.69 -5.82 22.16
N ILE A 278 -6.90 -6.20 21.71
CA ILE A 278 -7.30 -7.62 21.60
C ILE A 278 -6.45 -8.32 20.53
N LEU A 279 -6.29 -7.72 19.36
CA LEU A 279 -5.48 -8.29 18.26
C LEU A 279 -4.01 -8.44 18.67
N ARG A 280 -3.46 -7.47 19.41
CA ARG A 280 -2.07 -7.49 19.89
C ARG A 280 -1.80 -8.48 21.01
N ARG A 281 -2.80 -9.06 21.68
CA ARG A 281 -2.60 -10.10 22.70
C ARG A 281 -1.82 -11.31 22.21
N LYS A 282 -1.84 -11.60 20.92
CA LYS A 282 -1.07 -12.69 20.28
C LYS A 282 0.36 -12.27 19.87
N GLU A 283 0.75 -11.02 20.08
CA GLU A 283 2.10 -10.54 19.77
C GLU A 283 3.18 -11.31 20.53
N LYS A 284 4.27 -11.65 19.84
CA LYS A 284 5.45 -12.33 20.42
C LYS A 284 6.50 -11.35 20.92
N VAL A 285 6.42 -10.11 20.45
CA VAL A 285 7.32 -9.03 20.84
C VAL A 285 6.50 -7.74 20.99
N GLY A 286 6.46 -7.16 22.17
CA GLY A 286 5.73 -5.92 22.46
C GLY A 286 6.41 -4.67 21.86
N CYS A 287 6.77 -4.74 20.58
CA CYS A 287 7.41 -3.65 19.87
C CYS A 287 6.36 -2.63 19.40
N THR A 288 6.50 -1.38 19.86
CA THR A 288 5.59 -0.28 19.49
C THR A 288 5.95 0.42 18.17
N GLY A 289 7.07 0.01 17.54
CA GLY A 289 7.55 0.66 16.30
C GLY A 289 8.12 2.07 16.49
N CYS A 290 8.44 2.47 17.74
CA CYS A 290 8.90 3.82 18.09
C CYS A 290 10.27 4.22 17.47
N ARG A 291 11.04 3.26 16.97
CA ARG A 291 12.33 3.42 16.26
C ARG A 291 13.50 3.99 17.10
N TYR A 292 13.39 4.12 18.45
CA TYR A 292 14.54 4.54 19.27
C TYR A 292 15.76 3.60 19.18
N CYS A 293 15.55 2.33 18.75
CA CYS A 293 16.62 1.39 18.45
C CYS A 293 17.31 1.60 17.09
N MET A 294 16.85 2.58 16.31
CA MET A 294 17.36 2.88 14.97
C MET A 294 18.14 4.20 14.95
N PRO A 295 19.11 4.38 14.01
CA PRO A 295 19.58 3.34 13.08
C PRO A 295 20.43 2.27 13.75
N CYS A 296 20.24 1.00 13.37
CA CYS A 296 21.15 -0.05 13.79
C CYS A 296 22.51 0.12 13.08
N PRO A 297 23.68 0.12 13.79
CA PRO A 297 24.99 0.33 13.18
C PRO A 297 25.40 -0.77 12.17
N LYS A 298 24.67 -1.89 12.17
CA LYS A 298 24.82 -3.01 11.22
C LYS A 298 23.67 -3.14 10.23
N GLY A 299 22.78 -2.14 10.19
CA GLY A 299 21.70 -2.08 9.22
C GLY A 299 20.55 -3.07 9.45
N VAL A 300 20.37 -3.60 10.66
CA VAL A 300 19.20 -4.44 10.97
C VAL A 300 17.96 -3.57 11.06
N ASP A 301 16.90 -3.88 10.30
CA ASP A 301 15.59 -3.25 10.48
C ASP A 301 14.80 -3.95 11.59
N ILE A 302 15.10 -3.55 12.84
CA ILE A 302 14.54 -4.16 14.05
C ILE A 302 13.01 -4.04 14.11
N PRO A 303 12.42 -2.84 13.92
CA PRO A 303 10.96 -2.70 13.97
C PRO A 303 10.25 -3.46 12.85
N GLY A 304 10.80 -3.44 11.63
CA GLY A 304 10.23 -4.18 10.50
C GLY A 304 10.20 -5.69 10.72
N LEU A 305 11.31 -6.26 11.22
CA LEU A 305 11.37 -7.69 11.57
C LEU A 305 10.36 -8.07 12.64
N PHE A 306 10.22 -7.27 13.70
CA PHE A 306 9.28 -7.54 14.78
C PHE A 306 7.83 -7.38 14.33
N ASN A 307 7.55 -6.45 13.44
CA ASN A 307 6.23 -6.33 12.86
C ASN A 307 5.82 -7.60 12.10
N TYR A 308 6.63 -8.06 11.14
CA TYR A 308 6.34 -9.30 10.40
C TYR A 308 6.30 -10.54 11.31
N TYR A 309 7.15 -10.58 12.35
CA TYR A 309 7.13 -11.67 13.31
C TYR A 309 5.83 -11.71 14.12
N ASN A 310 5.35 -10.57 14.58
CA ASN A 310 4.08 -10.46 15.30
C ASN A 310 2.90 -10.83 14.38
N LEU A 311 2.89 -10.37 13.13
CA LEU A 311 1.87 -10.70 12.14
C LEU A 311 1.66 -12.21 11.96
N MET A 312 2.72 -13.00 12.08
CA MET A 312 2.65 -14.47 12.03
C MET A 312 1.75 -15.08 13.10
N TYR A 313 1.46 -14.36 14.18
CA TYR A 313 0.73 -14.86 15.35
C TYR A 313 -0.53 -14.06 15.67
N MET A 314 -0.62 -12.81 15.20
CA MET A 314 -1.78 -11.96 15.45
C MET A 314 -2.98 -12.32 14.60
N GLU A 315 -2.74 -12.89 13.43
CA GLU A 315 -3.77 -13.21 12.44
C GLU A 315 -3.95 -14.72 12.33
N ASP A 316 -5.21 -15.17 12.18
CA ASP A 316 -5.53 -16.57 11.89
C ASP A 316 -5.36 -16.84 10.37
N VAL A 317 -4.20 -16.46 9.82
CA VAL A 317 -3.84 -16.68 8.43
C VAL A 317 -2.71 -17.69 8.31
N PRO A 318 -2.61 -18.40 7.15
CA PRO A 318 -1.49 -19.29 6.91
C PRO A 318 -0.15 -18.52 7.02
N LYS A 319 0.77 -19.03 7.83
CA LYS A 319 2.10 -18.43 8.05
C LYS A 319 2.85 -18.11 6.75
N ASN A 320 2.62 -18.89 5.69
CA ASN A 320 3.23 -18.66 4.39
C ASN A 320 2.74 -17.38 3.72
N ALA A 321 1.51 -16.90 3.98
CA ALA A 321 1.03 -15.62 3.46
C ALA A 321 1.84 -14.45 4.06
N THR A 322 2.05 -14.46 5.38
CA THR A 322 2.89 -13.44 6.04
C THR A 322 4.35 -13.52 5.60
N ARG A 323 4.89 -14.72 5.36
CA ARG A 323 6.24 -14.88 4.80
C ARG A 323 6.35 -14.29 3.39
N PHE A 324 5.33 -14.44 2.58
CA PHE A 324 5.29 -13.85 1.24
C PHE A 324 5.27 -12.31 1.33
N GLU A 325 4.46 -11.74 2.23
CA GLU A 325 4.44 -10.30 2.49
C GLU A 325 5.81 -9.78 2.99
N PHE A 326 6.43 -10.51 3.91
CA PHE A 326 7.79 -10.23 4.38
C PHE A 326 8.81 -10.27 3.22
N ALA A 327 8.74 -11.30 2.38
CA ALA A 327 9.64 -11.41 1.23
C ALA A 327 9.47 -10.21 0.29
N ARG A 328 8.24 -9.83 -0.04
CA ARG A 328 7.93 -8.70 -0.92
C ARG A 328 8.32 -7.35 -0.31
N GLY A 329 7.92 -7.09 0.93
CA GLY A 329 8.01 -5.76 1.54
C GLY A 329 9.36 -5.46 2.21
N MET A 330 10.15 -6.50 2.55
CA MET A 330 11.41 -6.34 3.26
C MET A 330 12.56 -7.09 2.60
N ALA A 331 12.40 -8.39 2.33
CA ALA A 331 13.52 -9.21 1.91
C ALA A 331 14.07 -8.86 0.52
N MET A 332 13.25 -8.26 -0.36
CA MET A 332 13.66 -7.83 -1.71
C MET A 332 14.28 -6.44 -1.77
N GLN A 333 14.36 -5.71 -0.66
CA GLN A 333 15.10 -4.42 -0.61
C GLN A 333 16.59 -4.63 -0.88
N LYS A 334 17.28 -3.61 -1.40
CA LYS A 334 18.75 -3.62 -1.58
C LYS A 334 19.45 -3.94 -0.26
N ASN A 335 19.03 -3.30 0.82
CA ASN A 335 19.47 -3.53 2.19
C ASN A 335 18.31 -4.07 3.03
N PRO A 336 18.06 -5.38 3.03
CA PRO A 336 16.86 -5.97 3.61
C PRO A 336 16.80 -5.93 5.14
N GLY A 337 17.87 -5.50 5.81
CA GLY A 337 17.91 -5.35 7.26
C GLY A 337 17.70 -6.65 8.04
N PHE A 338 18.14 -7.80 7.49
CA PHE A 338 17.96 -9.10 8.13
C PHE A 338 18.58 -9.19 9.53
N ALA A 339 17.97 -9.98 10.40
CA ALA A 339 18.48 -10.23 11.75
C ALA A 339 19.88 -10.88 11.77
N THR A 340 20.27 -11.56 10.71
CA THR A 340 21.62 -12.13 10.55
C THR A 340 22.75 -11.11 10.50
N LEU A 341 22.43 -9.82 10.24
CA LEU A 341 23.40 -8.71 10.33
C LEU A 341 23.73 -8.33 11.78
N CYS A 342 22.97 -8.83 12.76
CA CYS A 342 23.15 -8.48 14.17
C CYS A 342 24.43 -9.08 14.73
N VAL A 343 25.35 -8.21 15.17
CA VAL A 343 26.64 -8.59 15.83
C VAL A 343 26.54 -8.66 17.36
N GLY A 344 25.34 -8.52 17.92
CA GLY A 344 25.11 -8.64 19.36
C GLY A 344 25.58 -7.46 20.22
N CYS A 345 25.83 -6.27 19.65
CA CYS A 345 26.41 -5.12 20.35
C CYS A 345 25.53 -4.53 21.48
N GLY A 346 24.22 -4.86 21.57
CA GLY A 346 23.31 -4.44 22.62
C GLY A 346 22.86 -2.98 22.61
N LYS A 347 23.30 -2.13 21.66
CA LYS A 347 22.92 -0.71 21.60
C LYS A 347 21.41 -0.51 21.53
N CYS A 348 20.71 -1.32 20.70
CA CYS A 348 19.27 -1.26 20.53
C CYS A 348 18.49 -1.52 21.84
N GLU A 349 18.97 -2.43 22.68
CA GLU A 349 18.31 -2.75 23.96
C GLU A 349 18.45 -1.62 24.99
N LYS A 350 19.58 -0.89 24.97
CA LYS A 350 19.80 0.28 25.85
C LYS A 350 18.85 1.44 25.52
N HIS A 351 18.44 1.57 24.27
CA HIS A 351 17.56 2.65 23.82
C HIS A 351 16.07 2.24 23.72
N CYS A 352 15.75 0.98 24.01
CA CYS A 352 14.38 0.49 23.91
C CYS A 352 13.54 0.92 25.12
N PRO A 353 12.50 1.78 24.94
CA PRO A 353 11.64 2.19 26.05
C PRO A 353 10.80 1.04 26.62
N GLN A 354 10.65 -0.05 25.85
CA GLN A 354 9.91 -1.24 26.26
C GLN A 354 10.82 -2.30 26.89
N HIS A 355 12.11 -2.02 27.08
CA HIS A 355 13.11 -2.93 27.64
C HIS A 355 13.11 -4.34 27.02
N LEU A 356 12.88 -4.43 25.70
CA LEU A 356 12.77 -5.70 24.99
C LEU A 356 14.14 -6.39 24.87
N PRO A 357 14.21 -7.72 25.03
CA PRO A 357 15.41 -8.50 24.74
C PRO A 357 15.61 -8.66 23.22
N ILE A 358 15.95 -7.55 22.56
CA ILE A 358 15.93 -7.41 21.09
C ILE A 358 16.80 -8.44 20.41
N ARG A 359 18.01 -8.67 20.90
CA ARG A 359 18.97 -9.63 20.29
C ARG A 359 18.43 -11.06 20.27
N GLN A 360 17.78 -11.48 21.36
CA GLN A 360 17.15 -12.78 21.45
C GLN A 360 15.95 -12.87 20.50
N LYS A 361 15.07 -11.86 20.55
CA LYS A 361 13.86 -11.80 19.72
C LYS A 361 14.15 -11.71 18.23
N LEU A 362 15.24 -11.09 17.81
CA LEU A 362 15.69 -11.08 16.41
C LEU A 362 16.04 -12.51 15.92
N LYS A 363 16.67 -13.35 16.74
CA LYS A 363 16.97 -14.74 16.36
C LYS A 363 15.69 -15.57 16.22
N GLU A 364 14.72 -15.39 17.12
CA GLU A 364 13.40 -16.06 17.06
C GLU A 364 12.65 -15.63 15.81
N ALA A 365 12.62 -14.32 15.52
CA ALA A 365 11.97 -13.75 14.36
C ALA A 365 12.57 -14.28 13.05
N ASP A 366 13.89 -14.28 12.92
CA ASP A 366 14.58 -14.77 11.73
C ASP A 366 14.28 -16.25 11.44
N LYS A 367 14.37 -17.10 12.48
CA LYS A 367 14.04 -18.53 12.36
C LYS A 367 12.60 -18.76 11.88
N THR A 368 11.68 -17.91 12.30
CA THR A 368 10.26 -18.04 11.98
C THR A 368 9.92 -17.47 10.58
N LEU A 369 10.45 -16.31 10.26
CA LEU A 369 10.21 -15.63 8.98
C LEU A 369 10.96 -16.30 7.82
N ARG A 370 12.19 -16.78 8.08
CA ARG A 370 13.07 -17.39 7.09
C ARG A 370 13.48 -18.83 7.46
N PRO A 371 12.55 -19.78 7.64
CA PRO A 371 12.93 -21.18 7.74
C PRO A 371 13.67 -21.60 6.46
N LEU A 372 14.46 -22.68 6.52
CA LEU A 372 15.41 -23.06 5.47
C LEU A 372 14.86 -23.02 4.03
N PRO A 373 13.66 -23.55 3.71
CA PRO A 373 13.11 -23.45 2.35
C PRO A 373 12.90 -22.03 1.88
N TRP A 374 12.37 -21.15 2.77
CA TRP A 374 12.13 -19.74 2.48
C TRP A 374 13.42 -18.94 2.34
N LYS A 375 14.43 -19.23 3.15
CA LYS A 375 15.75 -18.62 3.04
C LYS A 375 16.35 -18.87 1.66
N ILE A 376 16.35 -20.12 1.19
CA ILE A 376 16.86 -20.50 -0.13
C ILE A 376 16.08 -19.76 -1.23
N GLY A 377 14.75 -19.77 -1.17
CA GLY A 377 13.90 -19.08 -2.15
C GLY A 377 14.16 -17.57 -2.21
N ILE A 378 14.27 -16.92 -1.06
CA ILE A 378 14.59 -15.48 -0.95
C ILE A 378 15.99 -15.21 -1.55
N ASP A 379 17.00 -16.00 -1.21
CA ASP A 379 18.38 -15.79 -1.69
C ASP A 379 18.48 -15.94 -3.21
N ILE A 380 17.75 -16.89 -3.81
CA ILE A 380 17.65 -17.06 -5.26
C ILE A 380 16.95 -15.84 -5.90
N SER A 381 15.78 -15.47 -5.37
CA SER A 381 15.01 -14.33 -5.90
C SER A 381 15.80 -13.03 -5.84
N ARG A 382 16.53 -12.79 -4.76
CA ARG A 382 17.41 -11.60 -4.63
C ARG A 382 18.51 -11.55 -5.68
N LYS A 383 19.14 -12.68 -5.98
CA LYS A 383 20.17 -12.77 -7.05
C LYS A 383 19.62 -12.39 -8.43
N ILE A 384 18.34 -12.60 -8.67
CA ILE A 384 17.68 -12.33 -9.96
C ILE A 384 17.14 -10.87 -9.99
N MET A 385 16.48 -10.43 -8.92
CA MET A 385 15.69 -9.20 -8.91
C MET A 385 16.44 -7.99 -8.33
N VAL A 386 17.42 -8.20 -7.43
CA VAL A 386 18.13 -7.14 -6.68
C VAL A 386 19.57 -7.00 -7.19
N ARG A 387 19.77 -6.96 -8.50
CA ARG A 387 21.08 -6.69 -9.12
C ARG A 387 21.26 -5.20 -9.41
#